data_fb7f75a5fed0603f6627b633b195947c
#
_entry.id   fb7f75a5fed0603f6627b633b195947c
#
_cell.length_a   1.000
_cell.length_b   1.000
_cell.length_c   1.000
_cell.angle_alpha   90.00
_cell.angle_beta   90.00
_cell.angle_gamma   90.00
#
_symmetry.space_group_name_H-M   'P 1'
#
loop_
_entity.id
_entity.type
_entity.pdbx_description
1 polymer ?
#
loop_
_entity_poly.entity_id
_entity_poly.type
_entity_poly.pdbx_seq_one_letter_code
_entity_poly.pdbx_strand_id
1 'polypeptide(L)'
;MTPLTVWNRKELPDYARSLANKQGAKMPHPAYGILDGVARALRGRGKEWIYFDHSYFNRGWHKGNFRVIRNGFHLTKILDRPDDRLKKFGVQIEPWRKTGREIVIIPPSQAQIAMYENDSWLVETESRLSQITDRPVTCKTSKQTPLRDFLVDAWAVVTFASVAGVEAALMGIPVFSTDQCPSWPISGSLENIESPNYAENRREWASSLCYASWNWEEMPQIKWDDYHYERL
;
A
#
# COMPACT_ATOMS: atom_id res chain seq x y z
N MET A 1 15.34 -21.65 -6.67
CA MET A 1 13.90 -22.07 -6.64
C MET A 1 13.09 -20.88 -7.08
N THR A 2 12.27 -20.97 -8.14
CA THR A 2 11.43 -19.86 -8.60
C THR A 2 10.39 -19.53 -7.52
N PRO A 3 10.27 -18.25 -7.08
CA PRO A 3 9.30 -17.87 -6.07
C PRO A 3 7.86 -18.17 -6.54
N LEU A 4 6.98 -18.50 -5.61
CA LEU A 4 5.57 -18.68 -5.91
C LEU A 4 4.92 -17.32 -6.15
N THR A 5 4.24 -17.16 -7.27
CA THR A 5 3.54 -15.93 -7.64
C THR A 5 2.10 -16.00 -7.14
N VAL A 6 1.67 -15.00 -6.38
CA VAL A 6 0.30 -14.88 -5.83
C VAL A 6 -0.38 -13.65 -6.41
N TRP A 7 -1.57 -13.84 -7.00
CA TRP A 7 -2.34 -12.79 -7.67
C TRP A 7 -3.60 -12.44 -6.88
N ASN A 8 -3.91 -11.17 -6.78
CA ASN A 8 -5.01 -10.67 -5.92
C ASN A 8 -6.40 -10.65 -6.59
N ARG A 9 -6.60 -11.01 -7.86
CA ARG A 9 -7.94 -10.87 -8.49
C ARG A 9 -8.36 -12.01 -9.38
N LYS A 10 -9.70 -12.14 -9.47
CA LYS A 10 -10.41 -13.21 -10.17
C LYS A 10 -10.13 -13.31 -11.68
N GLU A 11 -9.75 -12.23 -12.29
CA GLU A 11 -9.54 -12.18 -13.74
C GLU A 11 -8.22 -11.51 -14.02
N LEU A 12 -7.20 -12.29 -14.20
CA LEU A 12 -6.03 -11.80 -14.90
C LEU A 12 -6.43 -11.66 -16.38
N PRO A 13 -6.21 -10.51 -17.00
CA PRO A 13 -6.32 -10.39 -18.44
C PRO A 13 -5.52 -11.50 -19.09
N ASP A 14 -6.04 -12.12 -20.16
CA ASP A 14 -5.35 -13.19 -20.90
C ASP A 14 -3.93 -12.78 -21.33
N TYR A 15 -3.73 -11.51 -21.51
CA TYR A 15 -2.43 -10.89 -21.76
C TYR A 15 -1.43 -11.09 -20.60
N ALA A 16 -1.85 -10.95 -19.36
CA ALA A 16 -0.99 -11.17 -18.19
C ALA A 16 -0.61 -12.64 -18.02
N ARG A 17 -1.56 -13.53 -18.33
CA ARG A 17 -1.29 -15.00 -18.40
C ARG A 17 -0.30 -15.31 -19.50
N SER A 18 -0.44 -14.69 -20.66
CA SER A 18 0.46 -14.84 -21.80
C SER A 18 1.88 -14.40 -21.48
N LEU A 19 2.05 -13.27 -20.78
CA LEU A 19 3.37 -12.77 -20.37
C LEU A 19 4.03 -13.66 -19.32
N ALA A 20 3.27 -14.09 -18.33
CA ALA A 20 3.77 -14.99 -17.30
C ALA A 20 4.18 -16.35 -17.89
N ASN A 21 3.41 -16.88 -18.84
CA ASN A 21 3.73 -18.11 -19.55
C ASN A 21 5.00 -17.97 -20.42
N LYS A 22 5.19 -16.82 -21.08
CA LYS A 22 6.39 -16.54 -21.87
C LYS A 22 7.67 -16.49 -21.03
N GLN A 23 7.57 -16.17 -19.74
CA GLN A 23 8.70 -16.11 -18.82
C GLN A 23 8.99 -17.44 -18.12
N GLY A 24 8.29 -18.51 -18.46
CA GLY A 24 8.45 -19.80 -17.80
C GLY A 24 7.98 -19.81 -16.34
N ALA A 25 7.37 -18.72 -15.87
CA ALA A 25 6.72 -18.68 -14.59
C ALA A 25 5.47 -19.58 -14.67
N LYS A 26 5.52 -20.76 -14.03
CA LYS A 26 4.32 -21.53 -13.79
C LYS A 26 3.41 -20.69 -12.92
N MET A 27 2.43 -20.02 -13.55
CA MET A 27 1.36 -19.34 -12.82
C MET A 27 0.67 -20.38 -11.95
N PRO A 28 0.63 -20.23 -10.65
CA PRO A 28 -0.34 -20.96 -9.87
C PRO A 28 -1.72 -20.56 -10.43
N HIS A 29 -2.60 -21.53 -10.58
CA HIS A 29 -4.00 -21.25 -10.90
C HIS A 29 -4.44 -20.06 -10.04
N PRO A 30 -5.14 -19.07 -10.61
CA PRO A 30 -5.66 -17.97 -9.84
C PRO A 30 -6.52 -18.55 -8.73
N ALA A 31 -5.98 -18.56 -7.54
CA ALA A 31 -6.68 -19.05 -6.36
C ALA A 31 -7.68 -17.95 -5.93
N TYR A 32 -8.84 -18.01 -6.50
CA TYR A 32 -9.96 -17.12 -6.28
C TYR A 32 -10.50 -17.22 -4.87
N GLY A 33 -10.53 -16.12 -4.16
CA GLY A 33 -11.10 -16.01 -2.82
C GLY A 33 -10.28 -16.71 -1.74
N ILE A 34 -9.01 -17.03 -2.00
CA ILE A 34 -8.13 -17.79 -1.09
C ILE A 34 -6.82 -17.04 -0.84
N LEU A 35 -6.75 -15.75 -1.13
CA LEU A 35 -5.51 -15.00 -0.95
C LEU A 35 -5.03 -14.99 0.49
N ASP A 36 -5.93 -14.79 1.43
CA ASP A 36 -5.68 -14.89 2.86
C ASP A 36 -5.23 -16.29 3.26
N GLY A 37 -5.89 -17.34 2.78
CA GLY A 37 -5.52 -18.74 3.03
C GLY A 37 -4.17 -19.10 2.40
N VAL A 38 -3.90 -18.65 1.17
CA VAL A 38 -2.60 -18.88 0.50
C VAL A 38 -1.50 -18.09 1.18
N ALA A 39 -1.72 -16.82 1.51
CA ALA A 39 -0.74 -16.01 2.22
C ALA A 39 -0.41 -16.58 3.60
N ARG A 40 -1.40 -17.04 4.36
CA ARG A 40 -1.19 -17.76 5.63
C ARG A 40 -0.40 -19.05 5.44
N ALA A 41 -0.78 -19.85 4.46
CA ALA A 41 -0.09 -21.11 4.17
C ALA A 41 1.36 -20.91 3.74
N LEU A 42 1.66 -19.82 3.02
CA LEU A 42 3.01 -19.48 2.59
C LEU A 42 3.85 -18.91 3.73
N ARG A 43 3.29 -18.03 4.56
CA ARG A 43 3.94 -17.54 5.78
C ARG A 43 4.32 -18.69 6.71
N GLY A 44 3.40 -19.64 6.94
CA GLY A 44 3.64 -20.79 7.80
C GLY A 44 4.67 -21.82 7.27
N ARG A 45 5.01 -21.76 5.97
CA ARG A 45 5.93 -22.72 5.34
C ARG A 45 7.32 -22.17 5.05
N GLY A 46 7.60 -20.91 5.38
CA GLY A 46 8.90 -20.27 5.12
C GLY A 46 9.27 -20.19 3.63
N LYS A 47 8.29 -20.32 2.72
CA LYS A 47 8.52 -20.25 1.27
C LYS A 47 8.49 -18.81 0.79
N GLU A 48 9.40 -18.48 -0.12
CA GLU A 48 9.35 -17.20 -0.81
C GLU A 48 8.14 -17.11 -1.74
N TRP A 49 7.52 -15.94 -1.76
CA TRP A 49 6.36 -15.64 -2.60
C TRP A 49 6.41 -14.21 -3.09
N ILE A 50 5.77 -13.94 -4.22
CA ILE A 50 5.64 -12.61 -4.80
C ILE A 50 4.16 -12.27 -4.91
N TYR A 51 3.81 -11.09 -4.41
CA TYR A 51 2.47 -10.56 -4.44
C TYR A 51 2.34 -9.50 -5.52
N PHE A 52 1.29 -9.64 -6.34
CA PHE A 52 0.92 -8.68 -7.36
C PHE A 52 -0.44 -8.10 -7.05
N ASP A 53 -0.55 -6.78 -7.10
CA ASP A 53 -1.81 -6.06 -6.98
C ASP A 53 -1.70 -4.69 -7.65
N HIS A 54 -2.77 -3.92 -7.69
CA HIS A 54 -2.73 -2.54 -8.16
C HIS A 54 -1.63 -1.77 -7.47
N SER A 55 -0.88 -1.02 -8.27
CA SER A 55 0.22 -0.19 -7.79
C SER A 55 -0.25 0.93 -6.86
N TYR A 56 0.72 1.62 -6.29
CA TYR A 56 0.52 2.87 -5.57
C TYR A 56 0.18 4.03 -6.51
N PHE A 57 0.66 3.96 -7.77
CA PHE A 57 0.56 5.03 -8.78
C PHE A 57 0.02 4.50 -10.10
N ASN A 58 -0.68 5.37 -10.86
CA ASN A 58 -1.14 5.09 -12.23
C ASN A 58 -1.82 3.72 -12.34
N ARG A 59 -2.81 3.47 -11.49
CA ARG A 59 -3.53 2.21 -11.39
C ARG A 59 -4.42 1.98 -12.61
N GLY A 60 -4.49 0.77 -13.10
CA GLY A 60 -5.40 0.36 -14.15
C GLY A 60 -5.07 -1.03 -14.69
N TRP A 61 -6.11 -1.79 -15.10
CA TRP A 61 -5.94 -3.19 -15.49
C TRP A 61 -5.16 -3.39 -16.78
N HIS A 62 -5.36 -2.53 -17.77
CA HIS A 62 -4.81 -2.73 -19.12
C HIS A 62 -3.59 -1.83 -19.40
N LYS A 63 -3.52 -0.68 -18.77
CA LYS A 63 -2.47 0.33 -19.02
C LYS A 63 -1.84 0.87 -17.73
N GLY A 64 -2.25 0.34 -16.59
CA GLY A 64 -1.76 0.80 -15.29
C GLY A 64 -0.54 0.02 -14.81
N ASN A 65 -0.08 0.44 -13.65
CA ASN A 65 1.01 -0.20 -12.95
C ASN A 65 0.48 -1.17 -11.88
N PHE A 66 1.31 -2.15 -11.57
CA PHE A 66 1.11 -3.12 -10.50
C PHE A 66 2.24 -3.02 -9.49
N ARG A 67 1.92 -3.14 -8.21
CA ARG A 67 2.96 -3.37 -7.22
C ARG A 67 3.39 -4.82 -7.25
N VAL A 68 4.68 -5.02 -7.10
CA VAL A 68 5.31 -6.33 -7.06
C VAL A 68 6.09 -6.40 -5.76
N ILE A 69 5.65 -7.22 -4.83
CA ILE A 69 6.19 -7.27 -3.47
C ILE A 69 6.62 -8.71 -3.15
N ARG A 70 7.82 -8.88 -2.61
CA ARG A 70 8.32 -10.18 -2.15
C ARG A 70 8.07 -10.35 -0.66
N ASN A 71 7.44 -11.46 -0.28
CA ASN A 71 7.15 -11.84 1.11
C ASN A 71 6.32 -10.82 1.90
N GLY A 72 5.49 -10.03 1.22
CA GLY A 72 4.64 -9.03 1.82
C GLY A 72 3.52 -8.58 0.88
N PHE A 73 2.63 -7.73 1.37
CA PHE A 73 1.54 -7.14 0.59
C PHE A 73 1.83 -5.71 0.17
N HIS A 74 2.68 -5.04 0.94
CA HIS A 74 3.10 -3.67 0.68
C HIS A 74 4.59 -3.51 0.91
N LEU A 75 5.18 -2.51 0.25
CA LEU A 75 6.51 -2.02 0.59
C LEU A 75 6.38 -1.11 1.81
N THR A 76 6.93 -1.54 2.93
CA THR A 76 6.88 -0.82 4.22
C THR A 76 8.26 -0.34 4.67
N LYS A 77 9.17 -0.16 3.70
CA LYS A 77 10.55 0.32 3.91
C LYS A 77 10.87 1.43 2.94
N ILE A 78 11.79 2.30 3.31
CA ILE A 78 12.45 3.20 2.39
C ILE A 78 13.68 2.47 1.83
N LEU A 79 13.78 2.44 0.51
CA LEU A 79 14.90 1.87 -0.21
C LEU A 79 15.78 3.00 -0.72
N ASP A 80 17.09 2.80 -0.74
CA ASP A 80 18.00 3.71 -1.43
C ASP A 80 17.82 3.57 -2.95
N ARG A 81 16.98 4.43 -3.51
CA ARG A 81 16.60 4.43 -4.93
C ARG A 81 16.60 5.85 -5.49
N PRO A 82 17.10 6.05 -6.73
CA PRO A 82 17.01 7.34 -7.40
C PRO A 82 15.55 7.76 -7.66
N ASP A 83 15.34 9.02 -7.98
CA ASP A 83 14.00 9.59 -8.20
C ASP A 83 13.55 9.58 -9.69
N ASP A 84 14.26 8.88 -10.55
CA ASP A 84 13.97 8.77 -11.98
C ASP A 84 12.57 8.18 -12.25
N ARG A 85 12.19 7.11 -11.52
CA ARG A 85 10.84 6.53 -11.64
C ARG A 85 9.77 7.45 -11.05
N LEU A 86 10.08 8.20 -9.99
CA LEU A 86 9.18 9.21 -9.43
C LEU A 86 8.84 10.27 -10.48
N LYS A 87 9.86 10.77 -11.18
CA LYS A 87 9.71 11.72 -12.29
C LYS A 87 8.96 11.09 -13.46
N LYS A 88 9.30 9.88 -13.87
CA LYS A 88 8.63 9.13 -14.93
C LYS A 88 7.13 8.96 -14.67
N PHE A 89 6.73 8.71 -13.42
CA PHE A 89 5.33 8.56 -13.04
C PHE A 89 4.59 9.88 -12.84
N GLY A 90 5.31 11.00 -12.86
CA GLY A 90 4.72 12.34 -12.67
C GLY A 90 4.15 12.53 -11.26
N VAL A 91 4.71 11.83 -10.25
CA VAL A 91 4.21 11.89 -8.89
C VAL A 91 4.48 13.28 -8.31
N GLN A 92 3.41 13.93 -7.87
CA GLN A 92 3.48 15.22 -7.19
C GLN A 92 3.50 14.99 -5.67
N ILE A 93 4.35 15.73 -4.97
CA ILE A 93 4.43 15.72 -3.51
C ILE A 93 4.13 17.13 -3.03
N GLU A 94 2.92 17.33 -2.52
CA GLU A 94 2.48 18.64 -2.01
C GLU A 94 3.18 18.95 -0.67
N PRO A 95 3.42 20.22 -0.34
CA PRO A 95 3.95 20.59 0.98
C PRO A 95 3.11 20.01 2.12
N TRP A 96 3.73 19.71 3.26
CA TRP A 96 2.97 19.26 4.42
C TRP A 96 1.94 20.29 4.86
N ARG A 97 0.70 19.84 5.00
CA ARG A 97 -0.38 20.63 5.57
C ARG A 97 -0.23 20.70 7.09
N LYS A 98 -0.30 21.92 7.62
CA LYS A 98 -0.24 22.19 9.06
C LYS A 98 -1.58 22.73 9.59
N THR A 99 -2.64 22.59 8.80
CA THR A 99 -4.00 23.05 9.09
C THR A 99 -5.00 21.94 8.81
N GLY A 100 -6.19 22.08 9.36
CA GLY A 100 -7.25 21.09 9.24
C GLY A 100 -7.89 20.85 10.60
N ARG A 101 -9.13 20.39 10.62
CA ARG A 101 -9.89 20.24 11.86
C ARG A 101 -10.10 18.78 12.23
N GLU A 102 -10.39 17.94 11.26
CA GLU A 102 -10.85 16.59 11.52
C GLU A 102 -9.78 15.52 11.31
N ILE A 103 -9.91 14.43 12.03
CA ILE A 103 -9.15 13.22 11.80
C ILE A 103 -10.01 12.29 10.94
N VAL A 104 -9.44 11.85 9.83
CA VAL A 104 -10.14 10.95 8.92
C VAL A 104 -9.61 9.53 9.06
N ILE A 105 -10.47 8.63 9.52
CA ILE A 105 -10.17 7.19 9.51
C ILE A 105 -10.51 6.61 8.13
N ILE A 106 -9.58 5.90 7.53
CA ILE A 106 -9.79 5.07 6.35
C ILE A 106 -9.71 3.62 6.80
N PRO A 107 -10.87 2.97 7.01
CA PRO A 107 -10.92 1.64 7.60
C PRO A 107 -10.38 0.59 6.64
N PRO A 108 -9.92 -0.56 7.16
CA PRO A 108 -9.55 -1.68 6.32
C PRO A 108 -10.76 -2.21 5.54
N SER A 109 -10.52 -2.64 4.32
CA SER A 109 -11.53 -3.38 3.56
C SER A 109 -11.73 -4.79 4.13
N GLN A 110 -12.87 -5.43 3.82
CA GLN A 110 -13.11 -6.83 4.22
C GLN A 110 -11.98 -7.76 3.77
N ALA A 111 -11.41 -7.52 2.59
CA ALA A 111 -10.25 -8.29 2.12
C ALA A 111 -9.01 -8.06 2.99
N GLN A 112 -8.78 -6.85 3.46
CA GLN A 112 -7.66 -6.55 4.37
C GLN A 112 -7.90 -7.15 5.76
N ILE A 113 -9.12 -7.06 6.29
CA ILE A 113 -9.48 -7.71 7.56
C ILE A 113 -9.18 -9.21 7.48
N ALA A 114 -9.67 -9.89 6.45
CA ALA A 114 -9.42 -11.31 6.26
C ALA A 114 -7.92 -11.64 6.03
N MET A 115 -7.20 -10.78 5.33
CA MET A 115 -5.78 -10.95 5.01
C MET A 115 -4.87 -10.82 6.23
N TYR A 116 -5.22 -9.91 7.14
CA TYR A 116 -4.41 -9.59 8.32
C TYR A 116 -5.00 -10.12 9.63
N GLU A 117 -6.20 -10.73 9.59
CA GLU A 117 -6.91 -11.28 10.77
C GLU A 117 -7.10 -10.25 11.88
N ASN A 118 -7.44 -9.03 11.49
CA ASN A 118 -7.59 -7.91 12.42
C ASN A 118 -8.93 -7.20 12.17
N ASP A 119 -9.98 -7.69 12.79
CA ASP A 119 -11.34 -7.16 12.73
C ASP A 119 -11.62 -6.10 13.82
N SER A 120 -10.83 -6.08 14.88
CA SER A 120 -10.98 -5.15 16.00
C SER A 120 -10.36 -3.77 15.74
N TRP A 121 -9.46 -3.65 14.76
CA TRP A 121 -8.63 -2.45 14.57
C TRP A 121 -9.42 -1.15 14.51
N LEU A 122 -10.57 -1.12 13.85
CA LEU A 122 -11.37 0.11 13.72
C LEU A 122 -11.89 0.56 15.09
N VAL A 123 -12.49 -0.35 15.84
CA VAL A 123 -13.05 -0.08 17.17
C VAL A 123 -11.96 0.34 18.15
N GLU A 124 -10.82 -0.33 18.14
CA GLU A 124 -9.68 0.00 18.97
C GLU A 124 -9.11 1.39 18.62
N THR A 125 -9.02 1.70 17.31
CA THR A 125 -8.53 2.99 16.83
C THR A 125 -9.47 4.14 17.23
N GLU A 126 -10.79 3.98 17.03
CA GLU A 126 -11.79 4.97 17.45
C GLU A 126 -11.76 5.19 18.97
N SER A 127 -11.70 4.11 19.74
CA SER A 127 -11.58 4.19 21.20
C SER A 127 -10.29 4.90 21.62
N ARG A 128 -9.19 4.64 20.93
CA ARG A 128 -7.92 5.32 21.26
C ARG A 128 -7.95 6.79 20.91
N LEU A 129 -8.46 7.15 19.74
CA LEU A 129 -8.59 8.54 19.32
C LEU A 129 -9.44 9.35 20.29
N SER A 130 -10.55 8.81 20.79
CA SER A 130 -11.40 9.50 21.77
C SER A 130 -10.71 9.82 23.09
N GLN A 131 -9.56 9.20 23.39
CA GLN A 131 -8.78 9.43 24.61
C GLN A 131 -7.65 10.44 24.43
N ILE A 132 -7.19 10.66 23.18
CA ILE A 132 -5.96 11.42 22.91
C ILE A 132 -6.19 12.69 22.10
N THR A 133 -7.41 12.94 21.63
CA THR A 133 -7.74 14.15 20.88
C THR A 133 -9.21 14.55 21.04
N ASP A 134 -9.46 15.85 21.00
CA ASP A 134 -10.81 16.43 20.97
C ASP A 134 -11.26 16.76 19.53
N ARG A 135 -10.45 16.44 18.52
CA ARG A 135 -10.81 16.70 17.12
C ARG A 135 -11.97 15.83 16.68
N PRO A 136 -12.87 16.34 15.83
CA PRO A 136 -13.85 15.50 15.17
C PRO A 136 -13.20 14.34 14.42
N VAL A 137 -13.76 13.14 14.57
CA VAL A 137 -13.28 11.93 13.89
C VAL A 137 -14.35 11.51 12.90
N THR A 138 -13.96 11.37 11.63
CA THR A 138 -14.83 10.93 10.54
C THR A 138 -14.28 9.64 9.93
N CYS A 139 -15.18 8.71 9.58
CA CYS A 139 -14.82 7.45 8.96
C CYS A 139 -15.21 7.45 7.47
N LYS A 140 -14.21 7.32 6.57
CA LYS A 140 -14.45 7.26 5.13
C LYS A 140 -14.82 5.85 4.70
N THR A 141 -16.10 5.56 4.64
CA THR A 141 -16.64 4.27 4.19
C THR A 141 -17.07 4.28 2.71
N SER A 142 -17.49 5.44 2.19
CA SER A 142 -17.95 5.58 0.81
C SER A 142 -16.79 5.62 -0.20
N LYS A 143 -16.94 4.89 -1.30
CA LYS A 143 -16.04 4.94 -2.47
C LYS A 143 -16.49 5.97 -3.52
N GLN A 144 -17.67 6.56 -3.39
CA GLN A 144 -18.24 7.48 -4.36
C GLN A 144 -17.55 8.85 -4.32
N THR A 145 -17.19 9.33 -3.13
CA THR A 145 -16.48 10.59 -2.98
C THR A 145 -14.99 10.38 -3.24
N PRO A 146 -14.38 11.11 -4.18
CA PRO A 146 -12.93 11.09 -4.36
C PRO A 146 -12.19 11.37 -3.05
N LEU A 147 -11.04 10.75 -2.85
CA LEU A 147 -10.29 10.90 -1.61
C LEU A 147 -9.92 12.36 -1.35
N ARG A 148 -9.47 13.07 -2.39
CA ARG A 148 -9.09 14.50 -2.29
C ARG A 148 -10.21 15.36 -1.76
N ASP A 149 -11.42 15.16 -2.25
CA ASP A 149 -12.59 15.94 -1.83
C ASP A 149 -13.01 15.63 -0.39
N PHE A 150 -12.81 14.37 0.02
CA PHE A 150 -13.08 13.96 1.39
C PHE A 150 -12.05 14.51 2.38
N LEU A 151 -10.83 14.76 1.95
CA LEU A 151 -9.72 15.19 2.80
C LEU A 151 -9.50 16.71 2.83
N VAL A 152 -10.48 17.50 2.38
CA VAL A 152 -10.32 18.98 2.29
C VAL A 152 -9.96 19.61 3.62
N ASP A 153 -10.62 19.21 4.71
CA ASP A 153 -10.43 19.75 6.06
C ASP A 153 -9.72 18.76 7.01
N ALA A 154 -9.06 17.75 6.45
CA ALA A 154 -8.36 16.75 7.24
C ALA A 154 -7.10 17.33 7.89
N TRP A 155 -7.00 17.20 9.22
CA TRP A 155 -5.78 17.40 10.00
C TRP A 155 -4.82 16.24 9.81
N ALA A 156 -5.34 15.02 9.85
CA ALA A 156 -4.59 13.80 9.71
C ALA A 156 -5.45 12.67 9.14
N VAL A 157 -4.79 11.68 8.55
CA VAL A 157 -5.40 10.42 8.13
C VAL A 157 -4.89 9.30 9.01
N VAL A 158 -5.81 8.46 9.49
CA VAL A 158 -5.50 7.22 10.23
C VAL A 158 -5.95 6.03 9.39
N THR A 159 -5.07 5.07 9.16
CA THR A 159 -5.43 3.90 8.33
C THR A 159 -4.64 2.65 8.71
N PHE A 160 -5.22 1.48 8.50
CA PHE A 160 -4.59 0.21 8.78
C PHE A 160 -3.49 -0.11 7.74
N ALA A 161 -3.88 -0.46 6.52
CA ALA A 161 -2.96 -0.88 5.46
C ALA A 161 -3.41 -0.38 4.07
N SER A 162 -4.09 0.78 4.02
CA SER A 162 -4.66 1.29 2.77
C SER A 162 -3.65 2.09 1.95
N VAL A 163 -3.67 1.89 0.63
CA VAL A 163 -2.96 2.76 -0.33
C VAL A 163 -3.47 4.21 -0.28
N ALA A 164 -4.67 4.45 0.25
CA ALA A 164 -5.16 5.81 0.48
C ALA A 164 -4.28 6.60 1.46
N GLY A 165 -3.55 5.93 2.36
CA GLY A 165 -2.50 6.56 3.17
C GLY A 165 -1.35 7.13 2.33
N VAL A 166 -0.98 6.44 1.24
CA VAL A 166 0.01 6.97 0.28
C VAL A 166 -0.52 8.24 -0.40
N GLU A 167 -1.76 8.20 -0.88
CA GLU A 167 -2.39 9.35 -1.53
C GLU A 167 -2.51 10.55 -0.59
N ALA A 168 -2.93 10.32 0.66
CA ALA A 168 -3.02 11.37 1.67
C ALA A 168 -1.65 12.00 1.96
N ALA A 169 -0.61 11.17 2.15
CA ALA A 169 0.75 11.67 2.39
C ALA A 169 1.29 12.48 1.20
N LEU A 170 0.99 12.09 -0.03
CA LEU A 170 1.38 12.86 -1.22
C LEU A 170 0.63 14.19 -1.33
N MET A 171 -0.61 14.28 -0.84
CA MET A 171 -1.38 15.52 -0.70
C MET A 171 -0.93 16.38 0.49
N GLY A 172 0.17 16.02 1.15
CA GLY A 172 0.71 16.75 2.28
C GLY A 172 -0.05 16.55 3.60
N ILE A 173 -0.91 15.55 3.72
CA ILE A 173 -1.65 15.28 4.94
C ILE A 173 -0.88 14.28 5.79
N PRO A 174 -0.61 14.57 7.07
CA PRO A 174 0.02 13.61 7.97
C PRO A 174 -0.75 12.30 8.06
N VAL A 175 -0.03 11.17 8.08
CA VAL A 175 -0.62 9.84 8.12
C VAL A 175 -0.16 9.09 9.36
N PHE A 176 -1.09 8.41 9.98
CA PHE A 176 -0.87 7.50 11.09
C PHE A 176 -1.34 6.12 10.67
N SER A 177 -0.43 5.17 10.63
CA SER A 177 -0.73 3.85 10.07
C SER A 177 -0.02 2.75 10.82
N THR A 178 -0.43 1.50 10.56
CA THR A 178 0.27 0.32 11.09
C THR A 178 1.51 0.00 10.26
N ASP A 179 2.38 -0.86 10.78
CA ASP A 179 3.56 -1.39 10.11
C ASP A 179 3.24 -2.20 8.83
N GLN A 180 1.98 -2.55 8.63
CA GLN A 180 1.49 -3.22 7.42
C GLN A 180 1.19 -2.24 6.27
N CYS A 181 1.18 -0.94 6.55
CA CYS A 181 0.81 0.08 5.58
C CYS A 181 2.01 0.58 4.78
N PRO A 182 1.86 0.87 3.47
CA PRO A 182 2.95 1.44 2.67
C PRO A 182 3.35 2.85 3.12
N SER A 183 2.52 3.55 3.90
CA SER A 183 2.85 4.86 4.50
C SER A 183 3.58 4.76 5.84
N TRP A 184 3.73 3.56 6.40
CA TRP A 184 4.40 3.37 7.69
C TRP A 184 5.75 4.06 7.83
N PRO A 185 6.66 4.01 6.84
CA PRO A 185 7.99 4.60 6.99
C PRO A 185 8.02 6.12 7.21
N ILE A 186 6.90 6.80 6.92
CA ILE A 186 6.74 8.25 7.09
C ILE A 186 5.60 8.57 8.08
N SER A 187 5.06 7.55 8.72
CA SER A 187 3.96 7.65 9.68
C SER A 187 4.47 8.10 11.05
N GLY A 188 3.60 8.80 11.79
CA GLY A 188 3.81 9.06 13.19
C GLY A 188 3.17 7.99 14.08
N SER A 189 3.55 7.98 15.38
CA SER A 189 2.79 7.27 16.39
C SER A 189 1.44 7.93 16.59
N LEU A 190 0.36 7.15 16.70
CA LEU A 190 -1.00 7.66 16.93
C LEU A 190 -1.09 8.57 18.17
N GLU A 191 -0.27 8.31 19.18
CA GLU A 191 -0.16 9.12 20.40
C GLU A 191 0.23 10.58 20.14
N ASN A 192 0.90 10.81 19.00
CA ASN A 192 1.37 12.14 18.62
C ASN A 192 0.45 12.81 17.59
N ILE A 193 -0.84 12.44 17.54
CA ILE A 193 -1.76 12.91 16.49
C ILE A 193 -1.95 14.42 16.49
N GLU A 194 -1.83 15.07 17.65
CA GLU A 194 -1.87 16.54 17.76
C GLU A 194 -0.56 17.23 17.37
N SER A 195 0.54 16.46 17.30
CA SER A 195 1.87 16.95 16.90
C SER A 195 2.46 16.01 15.84
N PRO A 196 1.90 16.01 14.62
CA PRO A 196 2.28 15.07 13.59
C PRO A 196 3.76 15.14 13.21
N ASN A 197 4.35 14.00 12.91
CA ASN A 197 5.66 13.94 12.28
C ASN A 197 5.56 14.39 10.81
N TYR A 198 6.28 15.43 10.45
CA TYR A 198 6.41 15.90 9.09
C TYR A 198 7.68 15.33 8.46
N ALA A 199 7.66 14.04 8.13
CA ALA A 199 8.81 13.31 7.64
C ALA A 199 9.52 14.02 6.49
N GLU A 200 10.81 14.29 6.63
CA GLU A 200 11.63 14.98 5.63
C GLU A 200 11.98 14.06 4.44
N ASN A 201 12.08 12.76 4.70
CA ASN A 201 12.43 11.71 3.73
C ASN A 201 11.24 11.21 2.89
N ARG A 202 10.18 12.02 2.76
CA ARG A 202 8.96 11.64 2.00
C ARG A 202 9.24 11.45 0.51
N ARG A 203 10.24 12.13 -0.04
CA ARG A 203 10.62 11.97 -1.45
C ARG A 203 11.28 10.61 -1.69
N GLU A 204 12.19 10.20 -0.84
CA GLU A 204 12.87 8.92 -0.87
C GLU A 204 11.88 7.76 -0.68
N TRP A 205 10.93 7.95 0.24
CA TRP A 205 9.82 7.02 0.44
C TRP A 205 8.97 6.87 -0.83
N ALA A 206 8.55 7.97 -1.45
CA ALA A 206 7.77 7.92 -2.67
C ALA A 206 8.54 7.30 -3.84
N SER A 207 9.85 7.58 -3.95
CA SER A 207 10.74 6.93 -4.92
C SER A 207 10.77 5.42 -4.72
N SER A 208 10.89 4.96 -3.48
CA SER A 208 10.87 3.53 -3.15
C SER A 208 9.59 2.85 -3.62
N LEU A 209 8.43 3.48 -3.41
CA LEU A 209 7.15 2.96 -3.88
C LEU A 209 7.06 2.91 -5.42
N CYS A 210 7.69 3.86 -6.10
CA CYS A 210 7.77 3.84 -7.58
C CYS A 210 8.59 2.65 -8.08
N TYR A 211 9.64 2.27 -7.36
CA TYR A 211 10.46 1.09 -7.70
C TYR A 211 9.76 -0.23 -7.41
N ALA A 212 8.77 -0.24 -6.53
CA ALA A 212 7.89 -1.40 -6.34
C ALA A 212 6.73 -1.47 -7.35
N SER A 213 6.65 -0.51 -8.29
CA SER A 213 5.54 -0.33 -9.23
C SER A 213 6.00 -0.59 -10.65
N TRP A 214 5.33 -1.50 -11.36
CA TRP A 214 5.73 -2.00 -12.68
C TRP A 214 4.53 -2.04 -13.61
N ASN A 215 4.69 -1.63 -14.86
CA ASN A 215 3.70 -1.90 -15.89
C ASN A 215 3.95 -3.26 -16.57
N TRP A 216 3.03 -3.71 -17.41
CA TRP A 216 3.13 -4.99 -18.08
C TRP A 216 4.35 -5.11 -19.00
N GLU A 217 4.79 -4.02 -19.62
CA GLU A 217 5.93 -3.99 -20.54
C GLU A 217 7.26 -4.07 -19.79
N GLU A 218 7.30 -3.54 -18.59
CA GLU A 218 8.47 -3.57 -17.71
C GLU A 218 8.63 -4.88 -16.94
N MET A 219 7.52 -5.60 -16.65
CA MET A 219 7.56 -6.83 -15.86
C MET A 219 8.57 -7.88 -16.36
N PRO A 220 8.76 -8.09 -17.68
CA PRO A 220 9.80 -8.98 -18.19
C PRO A 220 11.22 -8.59 -17.82
N GLN A 221 11.45 -7.34 -17.44
CA GLN A 221 12.76 -6.80 -17.08
C GLN A 221 13.08 -6.95 -15.59
N ILE A 222 12.11 -7.40 -14.79
CA ILE A 222 12.30 -7.61 -13.36
C ILE A 222 13.32 -8.74 -13.18
N LYS A 223 14.49 -8.41 -12.69
CA LYS A 223 15.47 -9.40 -12.25
C LYS A 223 15.08 -9.86 -10.85
N TRP A 224 14.48 -11.02 -10.76
CA TRP A 224 13.95 -11.56 -9.51
C TRP A 224 15.02 -11.76 -8.44
N ASP A 225 16.25 -12.03 -8.85
CA ASP A 225 17.41 -12.19 -7.96
C ASP A 225 17.90 -10.85 -7.42
N ASP A 226 17.74 -9.76 -8.16
CA ASP A 226 18.08 -8.40 -7.73
C ASP A 226 16.98 -7.74 -6.88
N TYR A 227 15.81 -8.39 -6.75
CA TYR A 227 14.72 -7.96 -5.89
C TYR A 227 15.06 -8.29 -4.43
N HIS A 228 16.08 -7.61 -3.94
CA HIS A 228 16.52 -7.69 -2.54
C HIS A 228 15.53 -6.96 -1.64
N TYR A 229 14.39 -7.59 -1.38
CA TYR A 229 13.67 -7.32 -0.17
C TYR A 229 14.25 -8.23 0.88
N GLU A 230 15.08 -7.65 1.74
CA GLU A 230 15.68 -8.36 2.86
C GLU A 230 14.60 -9.13 3.63
N ARG A 231 14.95 -10.34 4.04
CA ARG A 231 14.17 -11.12 4.99
C ARG A 231 13.93 -10.27 6.23
N LEU A 232 12.67 -10.17 6.63
CA LEU A 232 12.33 -9.83 8.01
C LEU A 232 12.77 -10.92 8.93
#